data_d7d6cd978b349ba2b2fe573d01f04324
#
_entry.id   d7d6cd978b349ba2b2fe573d01f04324
#
_cell.length_a   1.000
_cell.length_b   1.000
_cell.length_c   1.000
_cell.angle_alpha   90.00
_cell.angle_beta   90.00
_cell.angle_gamma   90.00
#
_symmetry.space_group_name_H-M   'P 1'
#
loop_
_entity.id
_entity.type
_entity.pdbx_description
1 polymer ?
#
loop_
_entity_poly.entity_id
_entity_poly.type
_entity_poly.pdbx_seq_one_letter_code
_entity_poly.pdbx_strand_id
1 'polypeptide(L)'
;AAVDMAAGEGRNAVWLASLGWEVTAVDFSPVGLEKANQLAAENDVTITTVVADATTWQPDQPLDLVVLAYLQLPTTERLTVLSHVESWLKPGGTVFIIAHDQSNVADGHGGPSDPDVCYTPAETATALGELDVTTAEVVERYVETDDGTATALDTLVIATKRH
;
A
#
# COMPACT_ATOMS: atom_id res chain seq x y z
N ALA A 1 -10.94 -8.03 -8.81
CA ALA A 1 -9.57 -8.44 -8.47
C ALA A 1 -8.83 -7.28 -7.78
N ALA A 2 -7.94 -7.59 -6.87
CA ALA A 2 -7.14 -6.63 -6.13
C ALA A 2 -5.65 -7.00 -6.14
N VAL A 3 -4.78 -6.01 -5.98
CA VAL A 3 -3.36 -6.20 -5.66
C VAL A 3 -3.02 -5.59 -4.31
N ASP A 4 -2.27 -6.31 -3.50
CA ASP A 4 -1.56 -5.80 -2.33
C ASP A 4 -0.07 -5.67 -2.72
N MET A 5 0.38 -4.44 -2.96
CA MET A 5 1.73 -4.15 -3.44
C MET A 5 2.66 -3.88 -2.24
N ALA A 6 3.81 -4.52 -2.22
CA ALA A 6 4.70 -4.62 -1.06
C ALA A 6 3.99 -5.33 0.11
N ALA A 7 3.38 -6.47 -0.20
CA ALA A 7 2.49 -7.20 0.71
C ALA A 7 3.20 -7.75 1.96
N GLY A 8 4.53 -7.90 1.92
CA GLY A 8 5.30 -8.47 3.03
C GLY A 8 4.78 -9.84 3.43
N GLU A 9 4.34 -9.97 4.68
CA GLU A 9 3.77 -11.21 5.23
C GLU A 9 2.27 -11.38 4.90
N GLY A 10 1.68 -10.52 4.04
CA GLY A 10 0.37 -10.71 3.42
C GLY A 10 -0.85 -10.37 4.29
N ARG A 11 -0.71 -9.59 5.35
CA ARG A 11 -1.83 -9.27 6.26
C ARG A 11 -3.02 -8.63 5.54
N ASN A 12 -2.76 -7.63 4.67
CA ASN A 12 -3.82 -6.98 3.91
C ASN A 12 -4.36 -7.90 2.82
N ALA A 13 -3.49 -8.64 2.12
CA ALA A 13 -3.90 -9.60 1.09
C ALA A 13 -4.84 -10.67 1.66
N VAL A 14 -4.49 -11.27 2.80
CA VAL A 14 -5.31 -12.30 3.47
C VAL A 14 -6.63 -11.71 3.97
N TRP A 15 -6.61 -10.51 4.55
CA TRP A 15 -7.82 -9.82 4.97
C TRP A 15 -8.76 -9.55 3.79
N LEU A 16 -8.26 -9.02 2.67
CA LEU A 16 -9.07 -8.80 1.47
C LEU A 16 -9.63 -10.12 0.93
N ALA A 17 -8.83 -11.18 0.88
CA ALA A 17 -9.28 -12.49 0.45
C ALA A 17 -10.40 -13.04 1.36
N SER A 18 -10.34 -12.79 2.67
CA SER A 18 -11.40 -13.18 3.62
C SER A 18 -12.73 -12.44 3.37
N LEU A 19 -12.67 -11.28 2.70
CA LEU A 19 -13.83 -10.51 2.25
C LEU A 19 -14.33 -10.92 0.86
N GLY A 20 -13.72 -11.96 0.25
CA GLY A 20 -14.11 -12.49 -1.04
C GLY A 20 -13.43 -11.83 -2.26
N TRP A 21 -12.38 -11.03 -2.05
CA TRP A 21 -11.57 -10.51 -3.14
C TRP A 21 -10.68 -11.61 -3.75
N GLU A 22 -10.50 -11.57 -5.06
CA GLU A 22 -9.41 -12.25 -5.73
C GLU A 22 -8.16 -11.37 -5.61
N VAL A 23 -7.14 -11.83 -4.86
CA VAL A 23 -6.01 -11.00 -4.45
C VAL A 23 -4.70 -11.55 -4.97
N THR A 24 -3.90 -10.65 -5.56
CA THR A 24 -2.47 -10.87 -5.84
C THR A 24 -1.64 -10.09 -4.82
N ALA A 25 -0.81 -10.80 -4.06
CA ALA A 25 0.18 -10.24 -3.15
C ALA A 25 1.53 -10.16 -3.88
N VAL A 26 2.05 -8.96 -4.06
CA VAL A 26 3.32 -8.71 -4.75
C VAL A 26 4.33 -8.19 -3.75
N ASP A 27 5.49 -8.82 -3.67
CA ASP A 27 6.61 -8.37 -2.84
C ASP A 27 7.94 -8.81 -3.44
N PHE A 28 9.02 -8.09 -3.16
CA PHE A 28 10.36 -8.49 -3.59
C PHE A 28 10.95 -9.62 -2.73
N SER A 29 10.40 -9.85 -1.54
CA SER A 29 10.86 -10.84 -0.56
C SER A 29 10.13 -12.19 -0.73
N PRO A 30 10.78 -13.23 -1.25
CA PRO A 30 10.18 -14.57 -1.32
C PRO A 30 9.86 -15.13 0.07
N VAL A 31 10.65 -14.79 1.09
CA VAL A 31 10.41 -15.22 2.48
C VAL A 31 9.15 -14.55 3.05
N GLY A 32 8.92 -13.26 2.74
CA GLY A 32 7.69 -12.57 3.12
C GLY A 32 6.46 -13.25 2.50
N LEU A 33 6.52 -13.54 1.21
CA LEU A 33 5.43 -14.20 0.49
C LEU A 33 5.19 -15.67 0.91
N GLU A 34 6.22 -16.38 1.36
CA GLU A 34 6.03 -17.70 1.96
C GLU A 34 5.20 -17.61 3.25
N LYS A 35 5.49 -16.64 4.10
CA LYS A 35 4.68 -16.38 5.31
C LYS A 35 3.26 -15.90 4.95
N ALA A 36 3.09 -15.12 3.89
CA ALA A 36 1.78 -14.72 3.39
C ALA A 36 0.94 -15.93 2.97
N ASN A 37 1.52 -16.91 2.28
CA ASN A 37 0.85 -18.16 1.92
C ASN A 37 0.48 -19.00 3.16
N GLN A 38 1.36 -19.05 4.17
CA GLN A 38 1.07 -19.72 5.44
C GLN A 38 -0.10 -19.05 6.16
N LEU A 39 -0.08 -17.71 6.26
CA LEU A 39 -1.15 -16.93 6.87
C LEU A 39 -2.49 -17.12 6.13
N ALA A 40 -2.47 -17.18 4.78
CA ALA A 40 -3.66 -17.46 3.98
C ALA A 40 -4.24 -18.85 4.29
N ALA A 41 -3.38 -19.88 4.37
CA ALA A 41 -3.80 -21.23 4.74
C ALA A 41 -4.40 -21.31 6.17
N GLU A 42 -3.80 -20.62 7.13
CA GLU A 42 -4.30 -20.52 8.52
C GLU A 42 -5.69 -19.86 8.62
N ASN A 43 -6.04 -19.02 7.65
CA ASN A 43 -7.32 -18.31 7.57
C ASN A 43 -8.30 -18.93 6.57
N ASP A 44 -8.01 -20.12 6.02
CA ASP A 44 -8.84 -20.82 5.03
C ASP A 44 -9.15 -19.97 3.78
N VAL A 45 -8.21 -19.13 3.35
CA VAL A 45 -8.33 -18.31 2.12
C VAL A 45 -7.20 -18.60 1.14
N THR A 46 -7.40 -18.19 -0.12
CA THR A 46 -6.39 -18.32 -1.17
C THR A 46 -5.99 -16.95 -1.67
N ILE A 47 -4.68 -16.75 -1.84
CA ILE A 47 -4.08 -15.58 -2.48
C ILE A 47 -3.11 -16.04 -3.57
N THR A 48 -2.89 -15.22 -4.58
CA THR A 48 -1.79 -15.41 -5.54
C THR A 48 -0.58 -14.62 -5.06
N THR A 49 0.61 -15.24 -5.01
CA THR A 49 1.84 -14.54 -4.62
C THR A 49 2.78 -14.39 -5.79
N VAL A 50 3.36 -13.20 -5.97
CA VAL A 50 4.29 -12.86 -7.05
C VAL A 50 5.54 -12.20 -6.46
N VAL A 51 6.70 -12.82 -6.66
CA VAL A 51 7.99 -12.20 -6.30
C VAL A 51 8.37 -11.24 -7.40
N ALA A 52 8.30 -9.94 -7.14
CA ALA A 52 8.62 -8.90 -8.12
C ALA A 52 9.03 -7.59 -7.45
N ASP A 53 9.71 -6.75 -8.23
CA ASP A 53 10.01 -5.36 -7.88
C ASP A 53 8.81 -4.48 -8.23
N ALA A 54 8.32 -3.71 -7.25
CA ALA A 54 7.17 -2.83 -7.40
C ALA A 54 7.34 -1.77 -8.51
N THR A 55 8.58 -1.37 -8.80
CA THR A 55 8.89 -0.35 -9.81
C THR A 55 8.72 -0.86 -11.25
N THR A 56 8.76 -2.18 -11.43
CA THR A 56 8.72 -2.82 -12.76
C THR A 56 7.53 -3.75 -12.97
N TRP A 57 6.85 -4.12 -11.88
CA TRP A 57 5.70 -5.02 -11.96
C TRP A 57 4.49 -4.37 -12.66
N GLN A 58 3.77 -5.18 -13.40
CA GLN A 58 2.52 -4.79 -14.07
C GLN A 58 1.49 -5.91 -13.90
N PRO A 59 0.21 -5.60 -13.70
CA PRO A 59 -0.85 -6.61 -13.67
C PRO A 59 -1.15 -7.14 -15.08
N ASP A 60 -1.45 -8.43 -15.18
CA ASP A 60 -1.87 -9.05 -16.46
C ASP A 60 -3.27 -8.58 -16.91
N GLN A 61 -4.10 -8.14 -15.97
CA GLN A 61 -5.46 -7.65 -16.21
C GLN A 61 -5.74 -6.42 -15.34
N PRO A 62 -6.58 -5.49 -15.81
CA PRO A 62 -6.96 -4.34 -15.01
C PRO A 62 -7.66 -4.73 -13.71
N LEU A 63 -7.39 -3.96 -12.65
CA LEU A 63 -7.77 -4.22 -11.28
C LEU A 63 -8.94 -3.33 -10.82
N ASP A 64 -9.71 -3.85 -9.85
CA ASP A 64 -10.75 -3.09 -9.17
C ASP A 64 -10.19 -2.33 -7.96
N LEU A 65 -9.09 -2.85 -7.35
CA LEU A 65 -8.45 -2.26 -6.18
C LEU A 65 -6.92 -2.43 -6.24
N VAL A 66 -6.21 -1.35 -5.97
CA VAL A 66 -4.76 -1.32 -5.71
C VAL A 66 -4.53 -0.87 -4.28
N VAL A 67 -3.84 -1.67 -3.48
CA VAL A 67 -3.43 -1.33 -2.11
C VAL A 67 -1.92 -1.11 -2.08
N LEU A 68 -1.51 0.04 -1.58
CA LEU A 68 -0.13 0.41 -1.28
C LEU A 68 -0.05 0.74 0.22
N ALA A 69 0.31 -0.26 1.02
CA ALA A 69 0.40 -0.10 2.46
C ALA A 69 1.86 -0.16 2.92
N TYR A 70 2.40 0.98 3.33
CA TYR A 70 3.78 1.14 3.80
C TYR A 70 4.85 0.68 2.80
N LEU A 71 4.62 0.95 1.51
CA LEU A 71 5.62 0.80 0.46
C LEU A 71 6.72 1.86 0.67
N GLN A 72 7.82 1.47 1.32
CA GLN A 72 8.93 2.35 1.69
C GLN A 72 10.02 2.31 0.64
N LEU A 73 9.87 3.14 -0.38
CA LEU A 73 10.87 3.36 -1.44
C LEU A 73 11.35 4.81 -1.42
N PRO A 74 12.60 5.07 -1.85
CA PRO A 74 13.08 6.42 -2.13
C PRO A 74 12.10 7.17 -3.05
N THR A 75 12.02 8.49 -2.91
CA THR A 75 11.02 9.33 -3.60
C THR A 75 10.94 9.03 -5.10
N THR A 76 12.07 8.94 -5.81
CA THR A 76 12.07 8.70 -7.27
C THR A 76 11.41 7.37 -7.65
N GLU A 77 11.74 6.29 -6.92
CA GLU A 77 11.19 4.96 -7.17
C GLU A 77 9.71 4.91 -6.81
N ARG A 78 9.34 5.51 -5.67
CA ARG A 78 7.96 5.64 -5.22
C ARG A 78 7.09 6.35 -6.23
N LEU A 79 7.53 7.51 -6.75
CA LEU A 79 6.81 8.26 -7.78
C LEU A 79 6.67 7.46 -9.08
N THR A 80 7.66 6.63 -9.42
CA THR A 80 7.55 5.70 -10.56
C THR A 80 6.40 4.72 -10.35
N VAL A 81 6.29 4.08 -9.19
CA VAL A 81 5.17 3.17 -8.87
C VAL A 81 3.84 3.90 -8.96
N LEU A 82 3.72 5.06 -8.31
CA LEU A 82 2.48 5.84 -8.27
C LEU A 82 2.01 6.25 -9.68
N SER A 83 2.94 6.61 -10.58
CA SER A 83 2.61 6.97 -11.96
C SER A 83 2.01 5.83 -12.78
N HIS A 84 2.24 4.58 -12.39
CA HIS A 84 1.69 3.42 -13.08
C HIS A 84 0.27 3.05 -12.62
N VAL A 85 -0.13 3.45 -11.40
CA VAL A 85 -1.38 3.03 -10.74
C VAL A 85 -2.61 3.26 -11.61
N GLU A 86 -2.70 4.42 -12.28
CA GLU A 86 -3.83 4.73 -13.16
C GLU A 86 -4.00 3.68 -14.25
N SER A 87 -2.88 3.22 -14.85
CA SER A 87 -2.89 2.21 -15.91
C SER A 87 -3.33 0.84 -15.43
N TRP A 88 -3.12 0.53 -14.14
CA TRP A 88 -3.49 -0.74 -13.53
C TRP A 88 -4.98 -0.85 -13.23
N LEU A 89 -5.66 0.28 -13.04
CA LEU A 89 -7.06 0.32 -12.62
C LEU A 89 -8.04 0.22 -13.80
N LYS A 90 -9.13 -0.51 -13.58
CA LYS A 90 -10.34 -0.41 -14.41
C LYS A 90 -10.99 0.96 -14.25
N PRO A 91 -11.82 1.43 -15.19
CA PRO A 91 -12.75 2.52 -14.93
C PRO A 91 -13.59 2.22 -13.68
N GLY A 92 -13.65 3.15 -12.72
CA GLY A 92 -14.27 2.95 -11.41
C GLY A 92 -13.43 2.20 -10.38
N GLY A 93 -12.25 1.69 -10.75
CA GLY A 93 -11.32 1.07 -9.82
C GLY A 93 -10.67 2.08 -8.87
N THR A 94 -10.28 1.62 -7.68
CA THR A 94 -9.79 2.47 -6.58
C THR A 94 -8.35 2.13 -6.21
N VAL A 95 -7.56 3.14 -5.87
CA VAL A 95 -6.29 2.99 -5.16
C VAL A 95 -6.47 3.45 -3.72
N PHE A 96 -5.95 2.65 -2.80
CA PHE A 96 -5.83 2.95 -1.37
C PHE A 96 -4.36 2.98 -0.99
N ILE A 97 -3.90 4.12 -0.47
CA ILE A 97 -2.50 4.34 -0.08
C ILE A 97 -2.47 4.76 1.37
N ILE A 98 -1.71 4.03 2.18
CA ILE A 98 -1.38 4.41 3.55
C ILE A 98 0.11 4.18 3.78
N ALA A 99 0.80 5.18 4.30
CA ALA A 99 2.23 5.09 4.57
C ALA A 99 2.65 6.13 5.61
N HIS A 100 3.84 5.97 6.19
CA HIS A 100 4.37 6.97 7.14
C HIS A 100 4.45 8.35 6.48
N ASP A 101 3.87 9.34 7.15
CA ASP A 101 3.96 10.75 6.73
C ASP A 101 5.34 11.32 7.06
N GLN A 102 5.81 12.30 6.28
CA GLN A 102 7.08 12.97 6.56
C GLN A 102 7.11 13.64 7.92
N SER A 103 5.98 14.18 8.41
CA SER A 103 5.88 14.77 9.73
C SER A 103 6.09 13.75 10.85
N ASN A 104 5.85 12.46 10.61
CA ASN A 104 6.09 11.39 11.58
C ASN A 104 7.55 11.31 12.03
N VAL A 105 8.51 11.70 11.17
CA VAL A 105 9.95 11.68 11.50
C VAL A 105 10.29 12.60 12.67
N ALA A 106 9.63 13.75 12.75
CA ALA A 106 9.87 14.74 13.81
C ALA A 106 8.86 14.65 14.96
N ASP A 107 7.59 14.41 14.64
CA ASP A 107 6.47 14.61 15.55
C ASP A 107 5.75 13.30 15.93
N GLY A 108 6.07 12.18 15.26
CA GLY A 108 5.39 10.90 15.43
C GLY A 108 6.21 9.85 16.17
N HIS A 109 5.73 8.62 16.16
CA HIS A 109 6.36 7.47 16.79
C HIS A 109 6.61 6.33 15.81
N GLY A 110 7.82 5.76 15.86
CA GLY A 110 8.21 4.62 15.03
C GLY A 110 8.35 4.99 13.55
N GLY A 111 8.45 3.95 12.70
CA GLY A 111 8.64 4.13 11.28
C GLY A 111 10.07 4.52 10.87
N PRO A 112 10.26 4.91 9.60
CA PRO A 112 11.56 5.31 9.09
C PRO A 112 12.05 6.62 9.70
N SER A 113 13.37 6.74 9.86
CA SER A 113 14.01 8.00 10.24
C SER A 113 14.41 8.85 9.01
N ASP A 114 14.34 8.28 7.82
CA ASP A 114 14.65 8.95 6.56
C ASP A 114 13.36 9.52 5.94
N PRO A 115 13.21 10.85 5.84
CA PRO A 115 12.03 11.46 5.23
C PRO A 115 11.88 11.15 3.73
N ASP A 116 12.94 10.74 3.03
CA ASP A 116 12.87 10.41 1.59
C ASP A 116 12.00 9.19 1.30
N VAL A 117 11.88 8.26 2.26
CA VAL A 117 10.99 7.10 2.13
C VAL A 117 9.60 7.32 2.71
N CYS A 118 9.33 8.51 3.27
CA CYS A 118 8.04 8.91 3.80
C CYS A 118 7.19 9.64 2.75
N TYR A 119 5.90 9.72 2.98
CA TYR A 119 4.93 10.29 2.07
C TYR A 119 4.46 11.67 2.52
N THR A 120 3.84 12.42 1.61
CA THR A 120 2.95 13.54 1.94
C THR A 120 1.66 13.42 1.15
N PRO A 121 0.51 13.85 1.69
CA PRO A 121 -0.76 13.78 0.97
C PRO A 121 -0.73 14.51 -0.39
N ALA A 122 -0.12 15.70 -0.42
CA ALA A 122 -0.07 16.54 -1.64
C ALA A 122 0.80 15.94 -2.74
N GLU A 123 2.02 15.45 -2.43
CA GLU A 123 2.90 14.81 -3.41
C GLU A 123 2.26 13.54 -3.95
N THR A 124 1.71 12.70 -3.04
CA THR A 124 1.07 11.44 -3.40
C THR A 124 -0.13 11.67 -4.31
N ALA A 125 -1.02 12.61 -3.97
CA ALA A 125 -2.17 12.95 -4.80
C ALA A 125 -1.74 13.47 -6.19
N THR A 126 -0.70 14.30 -6.25
CA THR A 126 -0.17 14.82 -7.53
C THR A 126 0.40 13.68 -8.40
N ALA A 127 1.10 12.73 -7.81
CA ALA A 127 1.72 11.61 -8.51
C ALA A 127 0.71 10.61 -9.11
N LEU A 128 -0.53 10.60 -8.62
CA LEU A 128 -1.61 9.76 -9.15
C LEU A 128 -2.24 10.28 -10.45
N GLY A 129 -1.79 11.43 -10.96
CA GLY A 129 -2.17 11.96 -12.27
C GLY A 129 -3.66 12.32 -12.37
N GLU A 130 -4.39 11.67 -13.29
CA GLU A 130 -5.78 12.01 -13.63
C GLU A 130 -6.82 11.28 -12.76
N LEU A 131 -6.38 10.51 -11.75
CA LEU A 131 -7.32 9.87 -10.82
C LEU A 131 -8.10 10.92 -10.02
N ASP A 132 -9.34 10.59 -9.71
CA ASP A 132 -10.22 11.43 -8.88
C ASP A 132 -9.91 11.19 -7.40
N VAL A 133 -9.12 12.09 -6.81
CA VAL A 133 -8.68 11.99 -5.41
C VAL A 133 -9.82 12.40 -4.49
N THR A 134 -10.31 11.47 -3.70
CA THR A 134 -11.41 11.69 -2.74
C THR A 134 -10.92 11.95 -1.33
N THR A 135 -9.73 11.46 -0.99
CA THR A 135 -9.09 11.64 0.32
C THR A 135 -7.61 11.88 0.12
N ALA A 136 -7.04 12.89 0.78
CA ALA A 136 -5.61 13.15 0.83
C ALA A 136 -5.30 13.92 2.13
N GLU A 137 -4.96 13.20 3.20
CA GLU A 137 -4.79 13.78 4.54
C GLU A 137 -3.76 13.02 5.37
N VAL A 138 -3.28 13.66 6.43
CA VAL A 138 -2.50 13.02 7.49
C VAL A 138 -3.47 12.47 8.52
N VAL A 139 -3.31 11.19 8.87
CA VAL A 139 -4.12 10.52 9.89
C VAL A 139 -3.25 10.06 11.06
N GLU A 140 -3.84 10.03 12.24
CA GLU A 140 -3.19 9.53 13.45
C GLU A 140 -3.43 8.02 13.58
N ARG A 141 -2.37 7.29 13.92
CA ARG A 141 -2.42 5.87 14.27
C ARG A 141 -1.86 5.68 15.69
N TYR A 142 -2.66 5.13 16.57
CA TYR A 142 -2.24 4.85 17.94
C TYR A 142 -1.46 3.55 18.00
N VAL A 143 -0.30 3.60 18.65
CA VAL A 143 0.64 2.49 18.80
C VAL A 143 0.84 2.22 20.28
N GLU A 144 0.57 1.01 20.72
CA GLU A 144 0.87 0.57 22.09
C GLU A 144 2.38 0.36 22.23
N THR A 145 2.93 0.94 23.29
CA THR A 145 4.34 0.85 23.66
C THR A 145 4.47 0.43 25.12
N ASP A 146 5.67 0.07 25.55
CA ASP A 146 5.94 -0.30 26.95
C ASP A 146 5.64 0.85 27.92
N ASP A 147 5.73 2.10 27.46
CA ASP A 147 5.50 3.32 28.24
C ASP A 147 4.06 3.88 28.07
N GLY A 148 3.17 3.18 27.38
CA GLY A 148 1.80 3.60 27.08
C GLY A 148 1.51 3.76 25.59
N THR A 149 0.46 4.51 25.24
CA THR A 149 0.06 4.74 23.86
C THR A 149 0.85 5.91 23.26
N ALA A 150 1.49 5.68 22.12
CA ALA A 150 2.14 6.69 21.28
C ALA A 150 1.33 6.95 20.01
N THR A 151 1.55 8.10 19.38
CA THR A 151 0.86 8.45 18.11
C THR A 151 1.86 8.43 16.97
N ALA A 152 1.56 7.66 15.93
CA ALA A 152 2.22 7.72 14.65
C ALA A 152 1.38 8.53 13.65
N LEU A 153 2.04 9.20 12.71
CA LEU A 153 1.41 10.02 11.69
C LEU A 153 1.57 9.35 10.33
N ASP A 154 0.46 9.06 9.68
CA ASP A 154 0.44 8.41 8.38
C ASP A 154 -0.24 9.28 7.31
N THR A 155 0.29 9.28 6.09
CA THR A 155 -0.39 9.82 4.91
C THR A 155 -1.43 8.82 4.45
N LEU A 156 -2.68 9.25 4.30
CA LEU A 156 -3.78 8.49 3.69
C LEU A 156 -4.21 9.16 2.38
N VAL A 157 -4.18 8.42 1.29
CA VAL A 157 -4.72 8.87 -0.01
C VAL A 157 -5.62 7.80 -0.61
N ILE A 158 -6.81 8.21 -1.03
CA ILE A 158 -7.76 7.37 -1.75
C ILE A 158 -8.14 8.09 -3.05
N ALA A 159 -8.03 7.38 -4.16
CA ALA A 159 -8.40 7.91 -5.46
C ALA A 159 -9.06 6.85 -6.33
N THR A 160 -9.90 7.30 -7.26
CA THR A 160 -10.68 6.42 -8.15
C THR A 160 -10.44 6.80 -9.61
N LYS A 161 -10.31 5.81 -10.49
CA LYS A 161 -10.22 6.04 -11.92
C LYS A 161 -11.60 6.42 -12.47
N ARG A 162 -11.65 7.51 -13.20
CA ARG A 162 -12.90 7.97 -13.88
C ARG A 162 -13.40 6.92 -14.88
N HIS A 163 -14.72 6.92 -15.09
CA HIS A 163 -15.38 6.07 -16.09
C HIS A 163 -15.09 6.50 -17.52
#